data_54ad229fc652092916c0995ab61d4bc5
#
_entry.id   54ad229fc652092916c0995ab61d4bc5
#
_cell.length_a   1.000
_cell.length_b   1.000
_cell.length_c   1.000
_cell.angle_alpha   90.00
_cell.angle_beta   90.00
_cell.angle_gamma   90.00
#
_symmetry.space_group_name_H-M   'P 1'
#
loop_
_entity.id
_entity.type
_entity.pdbx_description
1 polymer ?
#
loop_
_entity_poly.entity_id
_entity_poly.type
_entity_poly.pdbx_seq_one_letter_code
_entity_poly.pdbx_strand_id
1 'polypeptide(L)'
;MSIKKIITIVSIVLIAVLLIFGIKLYSDIFSKNTKFSENELYVHIPTDANYDQVKTIITPYIDDMDKFEMVASKRSYIQNVKSGRFLFKKGMNNFELITALRNNIPVNFAINNQERI
;
A
#
# COMPACT_ATOMS: atom_id res chain seq x y z
N MET A 1 23.45 5.71 -41.53
CA MET A 1 22.87 4.61 -40.72
C MET A 1 21.55 4.20 -41.34
N SER A 2 21.30 2.92 -41.46
CA SER A 2 20.05 2.46 -42.05
C SER A 2 18.88 2.62 -41.08
N ILE A 3 17.69 2.76 -41.65
CA ILE A 3 16.45 2.88 -40.85
C ILE A 3 16.28 1.68 -39.92
N LYS A 4 16.66 0.47 -40.40
CA LYS A 4 16.56 -0.73 -39.57
C LYS A 4 17.42 -0.64 -38.30
N LYS A 5 18.62 -0.10 -38.40
CA LYS A 5 19.50 0.07 -37.25
C LYS A 5 18.94 1.11 -36.28
N ILE A 6 18.39 2.20 -36.81
CA ILE A 6 17.77 3.23 -36.02
C ILE A 6 16.58 2.65 -35.22
N ILE A 7 15.71 1.90 -35.88
CA ILE A 7 14.56 1.26 -35.25
C ILE A 7 15.00 0.29 -34.17
N THR A 8 16.05 -0.51 -34.42
CA THR A 8 16.58 -1.45 -33.44
C THR A 8 17.10 -0.73 -32.21
N ILE A 9 17.86 0.34 -32.37
CA ILE A 9 18.42 1.11 -31.26
C ILE A 9 17.32 1.75 -30.47
N VAL A 10 16.34 2.36 -31.14
CA VAL A 10 15.20 2.99 -30.45
C VAL A 10 14.41 1.95 -29.68
N SER A 11 14.18 0.77 -30.24
CA SER A 11 13.47 -0.31 -29.56
C SER A 11 14.20 -0.78 -28.31
N ILE A 12 15.51 -0.93 -28.36
CA ILE A 12 16.32 -1.34 -27.22
C ILE A 12 16.25 -0.28 -26.09
N VAL A 13 16.37 0.99 -26.47
CA VAL A 13 16.29 2.09 -25.49
C VAL A 13 14.90 2.12 -24.84
N LEU A 14 13.85 1.96 -25.64
CA LEU A 14 12.48 1.97 -25.14
C LEU A 14 12.24 0.83 -24.14
N ILE A 15 12.70 -0.38 -24.46
CA ILE A 15 12.59 -1.53 -23.58
C ILE A 15 13.35 -1.29 -22.28
N ALA A 16 14.57 -0.75 -22.35
CA ALA A 16 15.36 -0.45 -21.16
C ALA A 16 14.66 0.55 -20.26
N VAL A 17 14.06 1.60 -20.82
CA VAL A 17 13.32 2.59 -20.07
C VAL A 17 12.11 1.95 -19.39
N LEU A 18 11.35 1.12 -20.11
CA LEU A 18 10.20 0.43 -19.55
C LEU A 18 10.58 -0.51 -18.40
N LEU A 19 11.71 -1.21 -18.52
CA LEU A 19 12.19 -2.09 -17.47
C LEU A 19 12.58 -1.30 -16.21
N ILE A 20 13.26 -0.17 -16.37
CA ILE A 20 13.64 0.68 -15.24
C ILE A 20 12.40 1.19 -14.52
N PHE A 21 11.41 1.70 -15.26
CA PHE A 21 10.18 2.18 -14.67
C PHE A 21 9.41 1.05 -14.00
N GLY A 22 9.37 -0.15 -14.61
CA GLY A 22 8.70 -1.30 -14.04
C GLY A 22 9.32 -1.74 -12.72
N ILE A 23 10.65 -1.80 -12.65
CA ILE A 23 11.37 -2.17 -11.44
C ILE A 23 11.13 -1.13 -10.33
N LYS A 24 11.20 0.16 -10.69
CA LYS A 24 10.96 1.22 -9.72
C LYS A 24 9.54 1.16 -9.16
N LEU A 25 8.56 1.01 -10.02
CA LEU A 25 7.16 0.92 -9.61
C LEU A 25 6.93 -0.31 -8.73
N TYR A 26 7.49 -1.45 -9.10
CA TYR A 26 7.41 -2.67 -8.32
C TYR A 26 7.99 -2.44 -6.91
N SER A 27 9.17 -1.83 -6.85
CA SER A 27 9.82 -1.54 -5.57
C SER A 27 8.97 -0.61 -4.72
N ASP A 28 8.38 0.43 -5.31
CA ASP A 28 7.54 1.37 -4.57
C ASP A 28 6.28 0.70 -4.01
N ILE A 29 5.72 -0.25 -4.74
CA ILE A 29 4.50 -0.95 -4.31
C ILE A 29 4.81 -2.04 -3.29
N PHE A 30 5.88 -2.80 -3.47
CA PHE A 30 6.13 -4.04 -2.73
C PHE A 30 7.28 -3.97 -1.72
N SER A 31 7.96 -2.83 -1.57
CA SER A 31 8.95 -2.70 -0.49
C SER A 31 8.24 -2.43 0.84
N LYS A 32 8.86 -2.88 1.92
CA LYS A 32 8.31 -2.67 3.26
C LYS A 32 8.13 -1.19 3.55
N ASN A 33 7.02 -0.83 4.17
CA ASN A 33 6.70 0.56 4.44
C ASN A 33 6.10 0.78 5.83
N THR A 34 6.50 -0.02 6.79
CA THR A 34 6.06 0.13 8.19
C THR A 34 7.23 0.57 9.06
N LYS A 35 6.95 1.31 10.13
CA LYS A 35 7.98 1.75 11.07
C LYS A 35 7.59 1.57 12.53
N PHE A 36 6.71 0.64 12.84
CA PHE A 36 6.42 0.28 14.22
C PHE A 36 7.17 -1.00 14.60
N SER A 37 7.42 -1.19 15.88
CA SER A 37 8.21 -2.33 16.38
C SER A 37 7.37 -3.54 16.76
N GLU A 38 6.08 -3.37 17.00
CA GLU A 38 5.18 -4.46 17.34
C GLU A 38 4.98 -5.37 16.13
N ASN A 39 4.76 -6.66 16.36
CA ASN A 39 4.49 -7.58 15.26
C ASN A 39 3.14 -7.30 14.60
N GLU A 40 2.17 -6.87 15.38
CA GLU A 40 0.83 -6.55 14.91
C GLU A 40 0.36 -5.26 15.59
N LEU A 41 -0.41 -4.47 14.85
CA LEU A 41 -0.94 -3.22 15.33
C LEU A 41 -2.36 -3.04 14.81
N TYR A 42 -3.30 -2.75 15.69
CA TYR A 42 -4.68 -2.46 15.29
C TYR A 42 -4.84 -0.96 15.09
N VAL A 43 -5.43 -0.59 13.96
CA VAL A 43 -5.71 0.80 13.62
C VAL A 43 -7.22 1.00 13.60
N HIS A 44 -7.71 1.99 14.33
CA HIS A 44 -9.13 2.33 14.37
C HIS A 44 -9.40 3.55 13.51
N ILE A 45 -10.30 3.41 12.54
CA ILE A 45 -10.72 4.49 11.67
C ILE A 45 -12.14 4.89 12.08
N PRO A 46 -12.35 6.14 12.53
CA PRO A 46 -13.67 6.57 12.98
C PRO A 46 -14.71 6.53 11.87
N THR A 47 -15.98 6.44 12.29
CA THR A 47 -17.09 6.53 11.35
C THR A 47 -17.03 7.87 10.60
N ASP A 48 -17.31 7.82 9.31
CA ASP A 48 -17.32 9.00 8.42
C ASP A 48 -15.95 9.69 8.28
N ALA A 49 -14.85 9.00 8.59
CA ALA A 49 -13.53 9.55 8.36
C ALA A 49 -13.26 9.68 6.86
N ASN A 50 -12.63 10.79 6.48
CA ASN A 50 -12.12 10.96 5.12
C ASN A 50 -10.66 10.53 5.04
N TYR A 51 -10.07 10.57 3.85
CA TYR A 51 -8.69 10.14 3.66
C TYR A 51 -7.71 10.98 4.48
N ASP A 52 -7.91 12.29 4.59
CA ASP A 52 -7.01 13.15 5.35
C ASP A 52 -6.95 12.73 6.82
N GLN A 53 -8.07 12.34 7.39
CA GLN A 53 -8.13 11.83 8.76
C GLN A 53 -7.42 10.49 8.88
N VAL A 54 -7.60 9.59 7.91
CA VAL A 54 -6.89 8.32 7.87
C VAL A 54 -5.39 8.56 7.80
N LYS A 55 -4.96 9.46 6.93
CA LYS A 55 -3.54 9.80 6.77
C LYS A 55 -2.94 10.26 8.10
N THR A 56 -3.64 11.12 8.82
CA THR A 56 -3.19 11.59 10.13
C THR A 56 -3.06 10.45 11.12
N ILE A 57 -4.02 9.52 11.12
CA ILE A 57 -4.03 8.38 12.04
C ILE A 57 -2.88 7.43 11.77
N ILE A 58 -2.59 7.12 10.50
CA ILE A 58 -1.60 6.10 10.16
C ILE A 58 -0.18 6.62 9.96
N THR A 59 0.00 7.94 9.84
CA THR A 59 1.32 8.53 9.60
C THR A 59 2.39 8.04 10.58
N PRO A 60 2.12 7.90 11.90
CA PRO A 60 3.14 7.41 12.83
C PRO A 60 3.62 5.99 12.53
N TYR A 61 2.87 5.23 11.75
CA TYR A 61 3.16 3.81 11.51
C TYR A 61 3.69 3.53 10.12
N ILE A 62 3.73 4.54 9.25
CA ILE A 62 4.14 4.40 7.85
C ILE A 62 5.50 5.05 7.66
N ASP A 63 6.44 4.31 7.07
CA ASP A 63 7.80 4.79 6.86
C ASP A 63 7.87 5.88 5.79
N ASP A 64 7.24 5.64 4.65
CA ASP A 64 7.22 6.60 3.53
C ASP A 64 5.77 6.84 3.11
N MET A 65 5.20 7.93 3.61
CA MET A 65 3.80 8.26 3.36
C MET A 65 3.55 8.62 1.89
N ASP A 66 4.51 9.23 1.22
CA ASP A 66 4.36 9.60 -0.20
C ASP A 66 4.18 8.36 -1.08
N LYS A 67 4.96 7.31 -0.82
CA LYS A 67 4.81 6.04 -1.55
C LYS A 67 3.48 5.37 -1.22
N PHE A 68 3.08 5.40 0.04
CA PHE A 68 1.78 4.87 0.45
C PHE A 68 0.65 5.58 -0.30
N GLU A 69 0.69 6.92 -0.34
CA GLU A 69 -0.34 7.71 -1.02
C GLU A 69 -0.41 7.40 -2.51
N MET A 70 0.74 7.23 -3.14
CA MET A 70 0.78 6.89 -4.56
C MET A 70 0.03 5.58 -4.83
N VAL A 71 0.28 4.55 -4.04
CA VAL A 71 -0.38 3.26 -4.21
C VAL A 71 -1.85 3.35 -3.82
N ALA A 72 -2.18 4.08 -2.76
CA ALA A 72 -3.56 4.29 -2.35
C ALA A 72 -4.37 4.96 -3.45
N SER A 73 -3.80 5.94 -4.13
CA SER A 73 -4.45 6.61 -5.26
C SER A 73 -4.67 5.65 -6.42
N LYS A 74 -3.66 4.85 -6.77
CA LYS A 74 -3.77 3.89 -7.88
C LYS A 74 -4.78 2.78 -7.59
N ARG A 75 -4.99 2.42 -6.35
CA ARG A 75 -5.95 1.40 -5.97
C ARG A 75 -7.31 1.98 -5.57
N SER A 76 -7.52 3.26 -5.81
CA SER A 76 -8.78 3.96 -5.53
C SER A 76 -9.18 3.92 -4.05
N TYR A 77 -8.21 3.83 -3.15
CA TYR A 77 -8.49 3.82 -1.72
C TYR A 77 -8.93 5.20 -1.22
N ILE A 78 -8.34 6.26 -1.78
CA ILE A 78 -8.59 7.64 -1.32
C ILE A 78 -10.07 7.99 -1.40
N GLN A 79 -10.77 7.49 -2.43
CA GLN A 79 -12.20 7.74 -2.62
C GLN A 79 -13.09 6.70 -1.94
N ASN A 80 -12.49 5.67 -1.33
CA ASN A 80 -13.24 4.52 -0.81
C ASN A 80 -12.78 4.13 0.59
N VAL A 81 -12.58 5.13 1.44
CA VAL A 81 -12.19 4.92 2.84
C VAL A 81 -13.28 4.18 3.58
N LYS A 82 -12.90 3.14 4.32
CA LYS A 82 -13.81 2.39 5.18
C LYS A 82 -13.49 2.67 6.63
N SER A 83 -14.52 2.82 7.45
CA SER A 83 -14.36 2.94 8.90
C SER A 83 -14.32 1.55 9.53
N GLY A 84 -13.77 1.47 10.73
CA GLY A 84 -13.69 0.24 11.47
C GLY A 84 -12.32 -0.01 12.05
N ARG A 85 -12.06 -1.28 12.37
CA ARG A 85 -10.78 -1.70 12.94
C ARG A 85 -10.03 -2.55 11.93
N PHE A 86 -8.75 -2.22 11.76
CA PHE A 86 -7.91 -2.85 10.74
C PHE A 86 -6.60 -3.30 11.37
N LEU A 87 -6.02 -4.36 10.82
CA LEU A 87 -4.78 -4.94 11.34
C LEU A 87 -3.61 -4.63 10.41
N PHE A 88 -2.59 -3.97 10.97
CA PHE A 88 -1.30 -3.82 10.31
C PHE A 88 -0.31 -4.80 10.91
N LYS A 89 0.49 -5.44 10.06
CA LYS A 89 1.57 -6.33 10.50
C LYS A 89 2.91 -5.70 10.16
N LYS A 90 3.88 -5.95 11.01
CA LYS A 90 5.23 -5.43 10.80
C LYS A 90 5.79 -5.91 9.46
N GLY A 91 6.36 -4.99 8.70
CA GLY A 91 6.98 -5.32 7.43
C GLY A 91 6.02 -5.36 6.24
N MET A 92 4.78 -4.93 6.41
CA MET A 92 3.84 -4.86 5.28
C MET A 92 4.32 -3.86 4.23
N ASN A 93 4.11 -4.21 2.96
CA ASN A 93 4.33 -3.28 1.86
C ASN A 93 3.06 -2.44 1.63
N ASN A 94 3.14 -1.47 0.70
CA ASN A 94 2.02 -0.58 0.45
C ASN A 94 0.77 -1.31 -0.05
N PHE A 95 0.97 -2.33 -0.88
CA PHE A 95 -0.15 -3.14 -1.36
C PHE A 95 -0.87 -3.82 -0.20
N GLU A 96 -0.10 -4.42 0.71
CA GLU A 96 -0.65 -5.11 1.88
C GLU A 96 -1.32 -4.16 2.86
N LEU A 97 -0.73 -2.98 3.08
CA LEU A 97 -1.31 -1.98 3.96
C LEU A 97 -2.69 -1.52 3.46
N ILE A 98 -2.80 -1.26 2.17
CA ILE A 98 -4.07 -0.83 1.58
C ILE A 98 -5.08 -1.97 1.59
N THR A 99 -4.65 -3.20 1.31
CA THR A 99 -5.51 -4.37 1.43
C THR A 99 -6.04 -4.52 2.85
N ALA A 100 -5.18 -4.32 3.85
CA ALA A 100 -5.60 -4.37 5.26
C ALA A 100 -6.65 -3.30 5.57
N LEU A 101 -6.47 -2.09 5.05
CA LEU A 101 -7.42 -0.99 5.27
C LEU A 101 -8.76 -1.19 4.56
N ARG A 102 -8.84 -2.15 3.66
CA ARG A 102 -10.08 -2.49 2.97
C ARG A 102 -10.79 -3.68 3.58
N ASN A 103 -10.14 -4.36 4.52
CA ASN A 103 -10.67 -5.57 5.16
C ASN A 103 -10.86 -5.33 6.65
N ASN A 104 -12.03 -4.78 6.99
CA ASN A 104 -12.40 -4.51 8.36
C ASN A 104 -12.44 -5.80 9.17
N ILE A 105 -11.88 -5.76 10.39
CA ILE A 105 -11.89 -6.91 11.30
C ILE A 105 -13.07 -6.73 12.26
N PRO A 106 -14.07 -7.64 12.22
CA PRO A 106 -15.20 -7.55 13.16
C PRO A 106 -14.73 -7.74 14.59
N VAL A 107 -15.21 -6.86 15.48
CA VAL A 107 -14.86 -6.93 16.88
C VAL A 107 -15.35 -8.24 17.52
N ASN A 108 -16.54 -8.68 17.15
CA ASN A 108 -17.10 -9.92 17.66
C ASN A 108 -16.25 -11.13 17.30
N PHE A 109 -15.71 -11.17 16.10
CA PHE A 109 -14.84 -12.24 15.67
C PHE A 109 -13.58 -12.31 16.53
N ALA A 110 -12.99 -11.16 16.85
CA ALA A 110 -11.78 -11.10 17.64
C ALA A 110 -12.00 -11.63 19.06
N ILE A 111 -13.20 -11.50 19.60
CA ILE A 111 -13.54 -11.97 20.95
C ILE A 111 -13.83 -13.46 20.96
N ASN A 112 -14.52 -13.96 19.96
CA ASN A 112 -15.03 -15.33 19.96
C ASN A 112 -13.97 -16.35 19.62
N ASN A 113 -12.99 -15.96 19.10
CA ASN A 113 -11.98 -16.88 18.72
C ASN A 113 -10.95 -17.06 19.80
N GLN A 114 -11.30 -17.35 19.92
CA GLN A 114 -10.56 -17.73 20.34
C GLN A 114 -10.56 -18.08 20.90
N GLU A 115 -10.89 -18.04 20.83
CA GLU A 115 -11.19 -18.53 21.14
C GLU A 115 -11.59 -18.94 21.06
N ARG A 116 -11.84 -19.23 20.79
CA ARG A 116 -12.41 -19.92 20.66
C ARG A 116 -12.22 -20.31 20.69
N ILE A 117 -12.07 -20.22 20.75
CA ILE A 117 -12.22 -20.83 20.82
C ILE A 117 -12.21 -21.23 20.72
#